data_9f82985662323d396d0f8d01eb5dfdbe
#
_entry.id   9f82985662323d396d0f8d01eb5dfdbe
#
_cell.length_a   1.000
_cell.length_b   1.000
_cell.length_c   1.000
_cell.angle_alpha   90.00
_cell.angle_beta   90.00
_cell.angle_gamma   90.00
#
_symmetry.space_group_name_H-M   'P 1'
#
loop_
_entity.id
_entity.type
_entity.pdbx_description
1 polymer ?
#
loop_
_entity_poly.entity_id
_entity_poly.type
_entity_poly.pdbx_seq_one_letter_code
_entity_poly.pdbx_strand_id
1 'polypeptide(L)'
;MKSLLCAARAALIALSLTATAASANVLIAGTRVVFSAQEGEVTVRLTNNNPHPALVEAWIDDGDPNSTPNTAKAPFLITPPLFRMEVSKDQNLRIVGTPANLPSDRESLFWLNVLEIPPKPSGPQYAGKNTLQFAIRSRLKFFYRPANLPGDANKAPEQVSWKAVADGQGYALEVHNPTPYHITVVQASLTVGDKAYSTDIGMVDPFGTLRLKIKGLATAPAAGTSIAYNCINDFGATVAFKGSVAP
;
A
#
# COMPACT_ATOMS: atom_id res chain seq x y z
N MET A 1 -30.74 42.20 0.61
CA MET A 1 -29.50 41.51 0.16
C MET A 1 -28.80 40.76 1.28
N LYS A 2 -28.66 41.29 2.52
CA LYS A 2 -27.98 40.53 3.63
C LYS A 2 -28.71 39.29 4.09
N SER A 3 -30.04 39.26 4.11
CA SER A 3 -30.85 38.10 4.46
C SER A 3 -30.78 36.93 3.44
N LEU A 4 -30.70 37.25 2.16
CA LEU A 4 -30.49 36.26 1.08
C LEU A 4 -29.11 35.60 1.14
N LEU A 5 -28.09 36.38 1.48
CA LEU A 5 -26.73 35.84 1.69
C LEU A 5 -26.62 34.92 2.93
N CYS A 6 -27.34 35.28 4.00
CA CYS A 6 -27.40 34.39 5.19
C CYS A 6 -28.17 33.11 4.90
N ALA A 7 -29.28 33.15 4.16
CA ALA A 7 -30.01 31.98 3.76
C ALA A 7 -29.20 31.07 2.81
N ALA A 8 -28.48 31.65 1.85
CA ALA A 8 -27.61 30.89 0.95
C ALA A 8 -26.44 30.20 1.69
N ARG A 9 -25.83 30.89 2.68
CA ARG A 9 -24.78 30.31 3.52
C ARG A 9 -25.31 29.15 4.40
N ALA A 10 -26.51 29.33 5.00
CA ALA A 10 -27.14 28.27 5.79
C ALA A 10 -27.49 27.05 4.93
N ALA A 11 -27.95 27.24 3.70
CA ALA A 11 -28.24 26.16 2.76
C ALA A 11 -26.97 25.42 2.30
N LEU A 12 -25.84 26.13 2.08
CA LEU A 12 -24.56 25.47 1.78
C LEU A 12 -24.03 24.63 2.94
N ILE A 13 -24.18 25.14 4.18
CA ILE A 13 -23.76 24.40 5.39
C ILE A 13 -24.67 23.17 5.59
N ALA A 14 -25.96 23.29 5.36
CA ALA A 14 -26.88 22.13 5.45
C ALA A 14 -26.60 21.08 4.38
N LEU A 15 -26.19 21.48 3.17
CA LEU A 15 -25.83 20.55 2.08
C LEU A 15 -24.51 19.81 2.36
N SER A 16 -23.57 20.42 3.08
CA SER A 16 -22.30 19.77 3.46
C SER A 16 -22.44 18.74 4.57
N LEU A 17 -23.54 18.78 5.35
CA LEU A 17 -23.83 17.82 6.41
C LEU A 17 -24.50 16.52 5.89
N THR A 18 -24.87 16.45 4.61
CA THR A 18 -25.46 15.24 4.00
C THR A 18 -24.41 14.32 3.33
N ALA A 19 -23.10 14.56 3.55
CA ALA A 19 -22.08 13.64 3.09
C ALA A 19 -22.27 12.28 3.79
N THR A 20 -22.92 11.34 3.10
CA THR A 20 -22.99 9.95 3.56
C THR A 20 -21.59 9.41 3.66
N ALA A 21 -21.19 8.97 4.85
CA ALA A 21 -19.92 8.28 5.05
C ALA A 21 -19.86 7.08 4.09
N ALA A 22 -18.84 7.04 3.23
CA ALA A 22 -18.55 5.85 2.45
C ALA A 22 -18.27 4.73 3.46
N SER A 23 -19.18 3.77 3.54
CA SER A 23 -19.04 2.63 4.43
C SER A 23 -17.88 1.78 3.90
N ALA A 24 -16.82 1.68 4.66
CA ALA A 24 -15.72 0.78 4.35
C ALA A 24 -16.21 -0.66 4.60
N ASN A 25 -15.96 -1.48 3.68
CA ASN A 25 -16.31 -2.87 3.50
C ASN A 25 -15.63 -3.79 4.54
N VAL A 26 -15.01 -4.88 4.13
CA VAL A 26 -14.19 -5.71 5.02
C VAL A 26 -12.86 -5.00 5.28
N LEU A 27 -12.62 -4.61 6.53
CA LEU A 27 -11.35 -4.02 6.97
C LEU A 27 -10.30 -5.09 7.12
N ILE A 28 -9.11 -4.80 6.62
CA ILE A 28 -7.92 -5.64 6.78
C ILE A 28 -7.00 -4.97 7.81
N ALA A 29 -6.58 -5.69 8.83
CA ALA A 29 -5.65 -5.17 9.83
C ALA A 29 -4.28 -4.93 9.18
N GLY A 30 -3.91 -3.66 9.02
CA GLY A 30 -2.66 -3.22 8.41
C GLY A 30 -2.77 -2.92 6.91
N THR A 31 -1.73 -2.28 6.39
CA THR A 31 -1.58 -1.90 4.97
C THR A 31 -0.58 -2.78 4.23
N ARG A 32 0.10 -3.66 4.95
CA ARG A 32 1.10 -4.63 4.48
C ARG A 32 1.20 -5.80 5.44
N VAL A 33 1.78 -6.88 5.00
CA VAL A 33 2.06 -8.06 5.81
C VAL A 33 3.55 -8.35 5.74
N VAL A 34 4.19 -8.59 6.89
CA VAL A 34 5.55 -9.10 6.98
C VAL A 34 5.48 -10.54 7.48
N PHE A 35 5.91 -11.47 6.65
CA PHE A 35 6.01 -12.90 6.97
C PHE A 35 7.43 -13.23 7.38
N SER A 36 7.62 -13.53 8.65
CA SER A 36 8.92 -13.99 9.18
C SER A 36 9.13 -15.47 8.85
N ALA A 37 10.19 -15.78 8.11
CA ALA A 37 10.55 -17.16 7.84
C ALA A 37 10.92 -17.93 9.13
N GLN A 38 11.38 -17.23 10.17
CA GLN A 38 11.70 -17.82 11.47
C GLN A 38 10.43 -18.29 12.19
N GLU A 39 9.32 -17.55 12.07
CA GLU A 39 8.04 -17.92 12.69
C GLU A 39 7.27 -18.92 11.83
N GLY A 40 7.48 -18.94 10.51
CA GLY A 40 6.87 -19.88 9.58
C GLY A 40 5.39 -19.64 9.31
N GLU A 41 4.77 -18.68 10.00
CA GLU A 41 3.36 -18.29 9.80
C GLU A 41 3.10 -16.84 10.19
N VAL A 42 1.99 -16.29 9.69
CA VAL A 42 1.46 -14.98 10.09
C VAL A 42 -0.06 -15.01 10.09
N THR A 43 -0.67 -14.25 10.99
CA THR A 43 -2.13 -14.10 11.05
C THR A 43 -2.53 -12.68 10.65
N VAL A 44 -3.50 -12.58 9.73
CA VAL A 44 -4.10 -11.32 9.28
C VAL A 44 -5.56 -11.29 9.71
N ARG A 45 -5.93 -10.30 10.54
CA ARG A 45 -7.31 -10.13 11.00
C ARG A 45 -8.10 -9.32 9.98
N LEU A 46 -9.31 -9.80 9.68
CA LEU A 46 -10.32 -9.10 8.90
C LEU A 46 -11.51 -8.78 9.80
N THR A 47 -12.17 -7.65 9.56
CA THR A 47 -13.39 -7.23 10.28
C THR A 47 -14.45 -6.80 9.27
N ASN A 48 -15.64 -7.39 9.33
CA ASN A 48 -16.74 -7.00 8.45
C ASN A 48 -17.51 -5.81 9.06
N ASN A 49 -17.27 -4.62 8.53
CA ASN A 49 -17.98 -3.39 8.94
C ASN A 49 -19.20 -3.08 8.05
N ASN A 50 -19.57 -3.99 7.13
CA ASN A 50 -20.78 -3.82 6.34
C ASN A 50 -22.06 -4.01 7.19
N PRO A 51 -23.18 -3.42 6.76
CA PRO A 51 -24.49 -3.72 7.33
C PRO A 51 -25.09 -5.07 6.85
N HIS A 52 -24.34 -5.84 6.07
CA HIS A 52 -24.73 -7.14 5.50
C HIS A 52 -23.55 -8.11 5.55
N PRO A 53 -23.81 -9.43 5.49
CA PRO A 53 -22.76 -10.44 5.35
C PRO A 53 -21.97 -10.23 4.06
N ALA A 54 -20.71 -10.68 4.03
CA ALA A 54 -19.85 -10.69 2.86
C ALA A 54 -19.29 -12.09 2.62
N LEU A 55 -19.15 -12.51 1.36
CA LEU A 55 -18.32 -13.63 0.98
C LEU A 55 -16.92 -13.09 0.72
N VAL A 56 -15.92 -13.69 1.37
CA VAL A 56 -14.51 -13.26 1.24
C VAL A 56 -13.70 -14.40 0.68
N GLU A 57 -12.88 -14.09 -0.33
CA GLU A 57 -11.91 -15.01 -0.91
C GLU A 57 -10.52 -14.39 -0.82
N ALA A 58 -9.51 -15.17 -0.36
CA ALA A 58 -8.16 -14.68 -0.16
C ALA A 58 -7.12 -15.59 -0.82
N TRP A 59 -6.12 -14.98 -1.46
CA TRP A 59 -4.99 -15.67 -2.08
C TRP A 59 -3.75 -14.80 -2.09
N ILE A 60 -2.57 -15.41 -2.33
CA ILE A 60 -1.30 -14.69 -2.49
C ILE A 60 -0.77 -14.93 -3.89
N ASP A 61 -0.29 -13.87 -4.56
CA ASP A 61 0.35 -13.92 -5.87
C ASP A 61 1.79 -13.39 -5.84
N ASP A 62 2.54 -13.71 -6.89
CA ASP A 62 3.94 -13.32 -7.11
C ASP A 62 4.12 -12.02 -7.91
N GLY A 63 3.08 -11.20 -8.02
CA GLY A 63 3.12 -9.90 -8.69
C GLY A 63 2.15 -9.74 -9.85
N ASP A 64 1.48 -10.81 -10.32
CA ASP A 64 0.47 -10.71 -11.38
C ASP A 64 -0.81 -10.00 -10.88
N PRO A 65 -1.11 -8.77 -11.36
CA PRO A 65 -2.32 -8.06 -10.96
C PRO A 65 -3.61 -8.74 -11.44
N ASN A 66 -3.54 -9.64 -12.43
CA ASN A 66 -4.67 -10.38 -12.97
C ASN A 66 -4.82 -11.77 -12.36
N SER A 67 -4.02 -12.10 -11.35
CA SER A 67 -4.07 -13.40 -10.68
C SER A 67 -5.45 -13.67 -10.07
N THR A 68 -5.83 -14.93 -10.06
CA THR A 68 -7.01 -15.47 -9.39
C THR A 68 -6.57 -16.56 -8.42
N PRO A 69 -7.42 -17.03 -7.50
CA PRO A 69 -7.08 -18.14 -6.61
C PRO A 69 -6.57 -19.39 -7.35
N ASN A 70 -7.08 -19.63 -8.57
CA ASN A 70 -6.71 -20.81 -9.37
C ASN A 70 -5.41 -20.63 -10.18
N THR A 71 -4.97 -19.39 -10.42
CA THR A 71 -3.79 -19.08 -11.24
C THR A 71 -2.62 -18.55 -10.42
N ALA A 72 -2.89 -18.12 -9.18
CA ALA A 72 -1.88 -17.56 -8.30
C ALA A 72 -0.80 -18.57 -7.98
N LYS A 73 0.46 -18.12 -8.06
CA LYS A 73 1.64 -18.92 -7.75
C LYS A 73 2.38 -18.22 -6.61
N ALA A 74 2.30 -18.79 -5.42
CA ALA A 74 3.07 -18.33 -4.27
C ALA A 74 3.23 -19.47 -3.27
N PRO A 75 4.36 -19.57 -2.57
CA PRO A 75 4.63 -20.66 -1.65
C PRO A 75 3.98 -20.44 -0.29
N PHE A 76 2.69 -20.13 -0.27
CA PHE A 76 1.94 -19.89 0.96
C PHE A 76 0.56 -20.52 0.89
N LEU A 77 0.12 -21.05 2.03
CA LEU A 77 -1.25 -21.55 2.22
C LEU A 77 -2.01 -20.59 3.14
N ILE A 78 -3.21 -20.22 2.73
CA ILE A 78 -4.13 -19.40 3.53
C ILE A 78 -5.24 -20.28 4.08
N THR A 79 -5.58 -20.11 5.34
CA THR A 79 -6.69 -20.82 5.97
C THR A 79 -7.53 -19.86 6.83
N PRO A 80 -8.85 -19.80 6.59
CA PRO A 80 -9.60 -20.31 5.43
C PRO A 80 -9.39 -19.45 4.18
N PRO A 81 -9.34 -20.02 2.94
CA PRO A 81 -9.18 -19.23 1.72
C PRO A 81 -10.50 -18.64 1.21
N LEU A 82 -11.64 -19.25 1.53
CA LEU A 82 -12.98 -18.80 1.16
C LEU A 82 -13.92 -18.98 2.35
N PHE A 83 -14.63 -17.92 2.73
CA PHE A 83 -15.53 -17.93 3.89
C PHE A 83 -16.56 -16.81 3.82
N ARG A 84 -17.66 -17.00 4.54
CA ARG A 84 -18.66 -15.97 4.76
C ARG A 84 -18.38 -15.27 6.09
N MET A 85 -18.39 -13.94 6.06
CA MET A 85 -18.30 -13.10 7.25
C MET A 85 -19.67 -12.50 7.58
N GLU A 86 -20.16 -12.76 8.77
CA GLU A 86 -21.36 -12.12 9.29
C GLU A 86 -21.10 -10.65 9.66
N VAL A 87 -22.16 -9.87 9.80
CA VAL A 87 -22.10 -8.44 10.18
C VAL A 87 -21.38 -8.27 11.51
N SER A 88 -20.45 -7.31 11.57
CA SER A 88 -19.65 -6.98 12.76
C SER A 88 -18.87 -8.17 13.34
N LYS A 89 -18.48 -9.13 12.51
CA LYS A 89 -17.65 -10.27 12.90
C LYS A 89 -16.24 -10.13 12.35
N ASP A 90 -15.31 -10.73 13.10
CA ASP A 90 -13.92 -10.86 12.73
C ASP A 90 -13.64 -12.25 12.16
N GLN A 91 -12.65 -12.32 11.29
CA GLN A 91 -12.04 -13.55 10.81
C GLN A 91 -10.53 -13.40 10.77
N ASN A 92 -9.83 -14.39 11.28
CA ASN A 92 -8.38 -14.48 11.15
C ASN A 92 -8.02 -15.35 9.94
N LEU A 93 -7.18 -14.80 9.07
CA LEU A 93 -6.50 -15.55 8.02
C LEU A 93 -5.16 -16.01 8.54
N ARG A 94 -4.99 -17.31 8.74
CA ARG A 94 -3.69 -17.90 9.03
C ARG A 94 -2.97 -18.19 7.72
N ILE A 95 -1.78 -17.66 7.57
CA ILE A 95 -0.93 -17.83 6.38
C ILE A 95 0.31 -18.59 6.80
N VAL A 96 0.56 -19.74 6.18
CA VAL A 96 1.69 -20.63 6.48
C VAL A 96 2.58 -20.72 5.25
N GLY A 97 3.89 -20.64 5.43
CA GLY A 97 4.86 -20.86 4.37
C GLY A 97 4.93 -22.33 3.96
N THR A 98 5.06 -22.59 2.66
CA THR A 98 5.36 -23.92 2.11
C THR A 98 6.81 -23.97 1.62
N PRO A 99 7.42 -25.17 1.53
CA PRO A 99 8.78 -25.29 1.03
C PRO A 99 8.94 -24.64 -0.35
N ALA A 100 9.90 -23.71 -0.47
CA ALA A 100 10.21 -23.02 -1.72
C ALA A 100 11.66 -22.56 -1.72
N ASN A 101 12.24 -22.45 -2.92
CA ASN A 101 13.58 -21.90 -3.10
C ASN A 101 13.51 -20.37 -3.28
N LEU A 102 13.33 -19.64 -2.18
CA LEU A 102 13.35 -18.19 -2.15
C LEU A 102 14.76 -17.68 -1.78
N PRO A 103 15.17 -16.47 -2.23
CA PRO A 103 16.41 -15.86 -1.78
C PRO A 103 16.51 -15.82 -0.26
N SER A 104 17.64 -16.21 0.29
CA SER A 104 17.90 -16.21 1.73
C SER A 104 18.63 -14.95 2.21
N ASP A 105 19.14 -14.14 1.27
CA ASP A 105 19.94 -12.94 1.52
C ASP A 105 19.14 -11.63 1.51
N ARG A 106 17.85 -11.70 1.16
CA ARG A 106 16.97 -10.52 1.01
C ARG A 106 15.50 -10.87 1.13
N GLU A 107 14.67 -9.88 1.34
CA GLU A 107 13.22 -10.03 1.25
C GLU A 107 12.75 -10.40 -0.16
N SER A 108 11.65 -11.15 -0.23
CA SER A 108 10.88 -11.38 -1.46
C SER A 108 9.50 -10.77 -1.34
N LEU A 109 9.05 -10.11 -2.42
CA LEU A 109 7.75 -9.48 -2.49
C LEU A 109 6.71 -10.41 -3.10
N PHE A 110 5.59 -10.52 -2.40
CA PHE A 110 4.34 -11.13 -2.83
C PHE A 110 3.18 -10.17 -2.57
N TRP A 111 1.97 -10.58 -2.92
CA TRP A 111 0.78 -9.77 -2.75
C TRP A 111 -0.36 -10.59 -2.16
N LEU A 112 -0.82 -10.19 -0.98
CA LEU A 112 -2.05 -10.72 -0.39
C LEU A 112 -3.25 -10.04 -1.05
N ASN A 113 -4.13 -10.84 -1.62
CA ASN A 113 -5.39 -10.40 -2.19
C ASN A 113 -6.53 -10.83 -1.27
N VAL A 114 -7.46 -9.91 -1.05
CA VAL A 114 -8.70 -10.15 -0.32
C VAL A 114 -9.84 -9.61 -1.19
N LEU A 115 -10.63 -10.51 -1.74
CA LEU A 115 -11.79 -10.20 -2.57
C LEU A 115 -13.04 -10.30 -1.73
N GLU A 116 -13.74 -9.19 -1.60
CA GLU A 116 -15.05 -9.09 -0.96
C GLU A 116 -16.16 -9.11 -2.01
N ILE A 117 -17.12 -10.01 -1.83
CA ILE A 117 -18.29 -10.18 -2.69
C ILE A 117 -19.53 -9.94 -1.83
N PRO A 118 -20.28 -8.85 -2.06
CA PRO A 118 -21.51 -8.59 -1.33
C PRO A 118 -22.63 -9.55 -1.75
N PRO A 119 -23.67 -9.74 -0.91
CA PRO A 119 -24.81 -10.59 -1.25
C PRO A 119 -25.59 -10.01 -2.43
N LYS A 120 -26.19 -10.89 -3.24
CA LYS A 120 -27.08 -10.44 -4.33
C LYS A 120 -28.23 -9.62 -3.77
N PRO A 121 -28.55 -8.47 -4.39
CA PRO A 121 -29.74 -7.72 -4.03
C PRO A 121 -30.98 -8.61 -4.09
N SER A 122 -31.73 -8.70 -3.00
CA SER A 122 -32.89 -9.56 -2.89
C SER A 122 -34.05 -8.82 -2.20
N GLY A 123 -35.27 -9.24 -2.45
CA GLY A 123 -36.50 -8.66 -1.89
C GLY A 123 -37.33 -7.87 -2.89
N PRO A 124 -38.61 -7.55 -2.52
CA PRO A 124 -39.54 -6.90 -3.41
C PRO A 124 -39.10 -5.56 -3.97
N GLN A 125 -38.26 -4.82 -3.20
CA GLN A 125 -37.75 -3.52 -3.60
C GLN A 125 -36.80 -3.58 -4.81
N TYR A 126 -36.25 -4.75 -5.14
CA TYR A 126 -35.35 -4.99 -6.27
C TYR A 126 -36.01 -5.71 -7.45
N ALA A 127 -37.26 -6.20 -7.27
CA ALA A 127 -37.96 -6.94 -8.31
C ALA A 127 -38.13 -6.07 -9.57
N GLY A 128 -37.69 -6.59 -10.71
CA GLY A 128 -37.77 -5.90 -12.01
C GLY A 128 -36.86 -4.69 -12.16
N LYS A 129 -35.91 -4.45 -11.23
CA LYS A 129 -34.93 -3.34 -11.32
C LYS A 129 -33.56 -3.84 -11.78
N ASN A 130 -32.92 -3.03 -12.59
CA ASN A 130 -31.47 -3.21 -12.88
C ASN A 130 -30.67 -2.78 -11.65
N THR A 131 -29.82 -3.67 -11.15
CA THR A 131 -28.94 -3.41 -10.01
C THR A 131 -27.49 -3.51 -10.43
N LEU A 132 -26.64 -2.65 -9.89
CA LEU A 132 -25.19 -2.72 -10.03
C LEU A 132 -24.60 -3.23 -8.72
N GLN A 133 -23.76 -4.26 -8.81
CA GLN A 133 -23.07 -4.86 -7.68
C GLN A 133 -21.57 -4.79 -7.89
N PHE A 134 -20.84 -4.34 -6.87
CA PHE A 134 -19.38 -4.25 -6.92
C PHE A 134 -18.77 -5.30 -6.00
N ALA A 135 -17.86 -6.10 -6.54
CA ALA A 135 -16.89 -6.84 -5.73
C ALA A 135 -15.62 -6.01 -5.59
N ILE A 136 -15.08 -5.95 -4.39
CA ILE A 136 -13.89 -5.13 -4.09
C ILE A 136 -12.71 -6.05 -3.79
N ARG A 137 -11.64 -5.91 -4.55
CA ARG A 137 -10.38 -6.61 -4.32
C ARG A 137 -9.37 -5.65 -3.69
N SER A 138 -9.01 -5.92 -2.45
CA SER A 138 -7.90 -5.27 -1.77
C SER A 138 -6.62 -6.05 -2.01
N ARG A 139 -5.54 -5.35 -2.35
CA ARG A 139 -4.26 -5.97 -2.67
C ARG A 139 -3.15 -5.33 -1.84
N LEU A 140 -2.58 -6.09 -0.90
CA LEU A 140 -1.59 -5.64 0.06
C LEU A 140 -0.22 -6.24 -0.27
N LYS A 141 0.85 -5.48 -0.08
CA LYS A 141 2.22 -6.00 -0.14
C LYS A 141 2.42 -7.04 0.95
N PHE A 142 2.98 -8.17 0.58
CA PHE A 142 3.32 -9.28 1.45
C PHE A 142 4.81 -9.54 1.32
N PHE A 143 5.59 -9.25 2.36
CA PHE A 143 7.04 -9.39 2.36
C PHE A 143 7.42 -10.71 3.07
N TYR A 144 7.96 -11.66 2.31
CA TYR A 144 8.64 -12.79 2.90
C TYR A 144 10.02 -12.32 3.36
N ARG A 145 10.28 -12.44 4.65
CA ARG A 145 11.54 -12.02 5.27
C ARG A 145 12.30 -13.25 5.77
N PRO A 146 13.42 -13.64 5.12
CA PRO A 146 14.30 -14.69 5.61
C PRO A 146 14.77 -14.45 7.03
N ALA A 147 15.09 -15.52 7.74
CA ALA A 147 15.75 -15.42 9.03
C ALA A 147 17.17 -14.82 8.89
N ASN A 148 17.62 -14.12 9.92
CA ASN A 148 19.00 -13.61 10.03
C ASN A 148 19.44 -12.61 8.95
N LEU A 149 18.50 -11.85 8.35
CA LEU A 149 18.92 -10.72 7.50
C LEU A 149 19.68 -9.68 8.31
N PRO A 150 20.78 -9.13 7.78
CA PRO A 150 21.57 -8.12 8.48
C PRO A 150 20.80 -6.79 8.61
N GLY A 151 20.97 -6.11 9.73
CA GLY A 151 20.39 -4.79 9.96
C GLY A 151 18.97 -4.82 10.51
N ASP A 152 18.25 -3.71 10.31
CA ASP A 152 16.90 -3.47 10.80
C ASP A 152 16.06 -2.84 9.68
N ALA A 153 14.93 -3.44 9.34
CA ALA A 153 14.04 -2.95 8.29
C ALA A 153 13.55 -1.52 8.55
N ASN A 154 13.32 -1.13 9.81
CA ASN A 154 12.86 0.21 10.17
C ASN A 154 13.96 1.27 10.03
N LYS A 155 15.23 0.86 10.05
CA LYS A 155 16.42 1.72 9.85
C LYS A 155 16.96 1.65 8.42
N ALA A 156 16.52 0.70 7.62
CA ALA A 156 16.94 0.54 6.22
C ALA A 156 16.79 1.84 5.40
N PRO A 157 15.72 2.64 5.55
CA PRO A 157 15.61 3.90 4.82
C PRO A 157 16.73 4.91 5.11
N GLU A 158 17.38 4.87 6.27
CA GLU A 158 18.48 5.78 6.62
C GLU A 158 19.76 5.51 5.79
N GLN A 159 19.86 4.31 5.20
CA GLN A 159 21.05 3.85 4.49
C GLN A 159 21.02 4.11 2.98
N VAL A 160 19.89 4.58 2.44
CA VAL A 160 19.75 4.84 1.01
C VAL A 160 20.69 6.00 0.58
N SER A 161 21.23 5.88 -0.61
CA SER A 161 21.96 6.97 -1.26
C SER A 161 21.13 7.56 -2.39
N TRP A 162 21.29 8.86 -2.63
CA TRP A 162 20.53 9.62 -3.59
C TRP A 162 21.44 10.27 -4.61
N LYS A 163 21.17 10.06 -5.89
CA LYS A 163 21.92 10.68 -6.99
C LYS A 163 20.98 11.41 -7.92
N ALA A 164 21.32 12.61 -8.34
CA ALA A 164 20.59 13.32 -9.37
C ALA A 164 21.07 12.83 -10.75
N VAL A 165 20.13 12.44 -11.61
CA VAL A 165 20.40 11.98 -12.97
C VAL A 165 19.51 12.71 -13.97
N ALA A 166 20.00 12.91 -15.19
CA ALA A 166 19.21 13.50 -16.26
C ALA A 166 18.05 12.54 -16.64
N ASP A 167 16.85 13.11 -16.85
CA ASP A 167 15.64 12.39 -17.24
C ASP A 167 14.85 13.20 -18.28
N GLY A 168 15.06 12.91 -19.55
CA GLY A 168 14.52 13.68 -20.67
C GLY A 168 14.97 15.13 -20.64
N GLN A 169 14.01 16.08 -20.55
CA GLN A 169 14.30 17.52 -20.44
C GLN A 169 14.39 18.00 -18.96
N GLY A 170 14.44 17.08 -18.00
CA GLY A 170 14.49 17.37 -16.57
C GLY A 170 15.45 16.45 -15.84
N TYR A 171 15.17 16.22 -14.56
CA TYR A 171 15.97 15.41 -13.67
C TYR A 171 15.12 14.42 -12.87
N ALA A 172 15.74 13.31 -12.48
CA ALA A 172 15.23 12.36 -11.53
C ALA A 172 16.18 12.20 -10.35
N LEU A 173 15.65 11.83 -9.19
CA LEU A 173 16.45 11.27 -8.10
C LEU A 173 16.54 9.75 -8.30
N GLU A 174 17.74 9.27 -8.48
CA GLU A 174 18.05 7.85 -8.43
C GLU A 174 18.36 7.48 -6.98
N VAL A 175 17.54 6.66 -6.38
CA VAL A 175 17.71 6.15 -5.02
C VAL A 175 18.24 4.73 -5.09
N HIS A 176 19.39 4.49 -4.46
CA HIS A 176 20.00 3.17 -4.31
C HIS A 176 19.79 2.66 -2.88
N ASN A 177 19.29 1.46 -2.77
CA ASN A 177 19.06 0.74 -1.52
C ASN A 177 20.14 -0.32 -1.30
N PRO A 178 21.09 -0.14 -0.38
CA PRO A 178 22.14 -1.12 -0.10
C PRO A 178 21.71 -2.22 0.88
N THR A 179 20.43 -2.24 1.29
CA THR A 179 19.93 -3.13 2.34
C THR A 179 19.16 -4.32 1.77
N PRO A 180 18.99 -5.41 2.53
CA PRO A 180 18.20 -6.56 2.11
C PRO A 180 16.68 -6.35 2.23
N TYR A 181 16.20 -5.17 2.58
CA TYR A 181 14.81 -4.83 2.82
C TYR A 181 14.21 -3.99 1.71
N HIS A 182 12.92 -4.19 1.40
CA HIS A 182 12.20 -3.29 0.51
C HIS A 182 11.92 -1.95 1.19
N ILE A 183 12.15 -0.85 0.48
CA ILE A 183 11.91 0.50 0.98
C ILE A 183 10.81 1.16 0.16
N THR A 184 9.66 1.44 0.78
CA THR A 184 8.55 2.12 0.11
C THR A 184 8.59 3.62 0.39
N VAL A 185 8.99 4.41 -0.60
CA VAL A 185 9.01 5.88 -0.57
C VAL A 185 7.62 6.39 -0.99
N VAL A 186 6.92 7.07 -0.09
CA VAL A 186 5.56 7.62 -0.33
C VAL A 186 5.55 9.12 -0.50
N GLN A 187 6.67 9.77 -0.23
CA GLN A 187 6.92 11.17 -0.50
C GLN A 187 8.42 11.40 -0.56
N ALA A 188 8.89 12.16 -1.55
CA ALA A 188 10.22 12.71 -1.54
C ALA A 188 10.22 14.09 -2.19
N SER A 189 11.07 14.97 -1.68
CA SER A 189 11.26 16.32 -2.20
C SER A 189 12.68 16.77 -1.97
N LEU A 190 13.19 17.58 -2.89
CA LEU A 190 14.48 18.25 -2.74
C LEU A 190 14.29 19.76 -2.73
N THR A 191 15.14 20.47 -2.02
CA THR A 191 15.09 21.94 -1.91
C THR A 191 16.25 22.53 -2.70
N VAL A 192 15.95 23.28 -3.77
CA VAL A 192 16.93 24.00 -4.59
C VAL A 192 16.69 25.49 -4.44
N GLY A 193 17.62 26.22 -3.82
CA GLY A 193 17.37 27.57 -3.33
C GLY A 193 16.24 27.56 -2.30
N ASP A 194 15.28 28.44 -2.49
CA ASP A 194 14.10 28.57 -1.60
C ASP A 194 12.90 27.73 -2.07
N LYS A 195 13.05 26.91 -3.12
CA LYS A 195 11.96 26.19 -3.73
C LYS A 195 12.08 24.66 -3.49
N ALA A 196 10.97 24.06 -3.03
CA ALA A 196 10.84 22.63 -2.90
C ALA A 196 10.27 22.00 -4.19
N TYR A 197 10.87 20.91 -4.64
CA TYR A 197 10.47 20.14 -5.80
C TYR A 197 10.10 18.73 -5.36
N SER A 198 8.87 18.31 -5.62
CA SER A 198 8.41 16.93 -5.34
C SER A 198 8.89 15.96 -6.41
N THR A 199 9.00 14.70 -6.02
CA THR A 199 9.29 13.61 -6.95
C THR A 199 8.09 12.70 -7.17
N ASP A 200 8.21 11.74 -8.08
CA ASP A 200 7.38 10.54 -8.08
C ASP A 200 7.68 9.71 -6.82
N ILE A 201 6.86 8.69 -6.59
CA ILE A 201 6.96 7.77 -5.45
C ILE A 201 7.15 6.35 -5.94
N GLY A 202 7.60 5.45 -5.08
CA GLY A 202 7.77 4.05 -5.47
C GLY A 202 8.37 3.19 -4.37
N MET A 203 8.64 1.95 -4.72
CA MET A 203 9.30 1.00 -3.84
C MET A 203 10.65 0.62 -4.44
N VAL A 204 11.70 0.72 -3.63
CA VAL A 204 13.05 0.32 -3.99
C VAL A 204 13.25 -1.11 -3.51
N ASP A 205 13.61 -1.98 -4.43
CA ASP A 205 13.90 -3.38 -4.12
C ASP A 205 15.17 -3.52 -3.27
N PRO A 206 15.33 -4.64 -2.55
CA PRO A 206 16.57 -4.97 -1.88
C PRO A 206 17.76 -4.95 -2.83
N PHE A 207 18.83 -4.24 -2.44
CA PHE A 207 20.06 -4.04 -3.24
C PHE A 207 19.80 -3.42 -4.62
N GLY A 208 18.63 -2.81 -4.79
CA GLY A 208 18.15 -2.25 -6.05
C GLY A 208 18.30 -0.73 -6.13
N THR A 209 17.88 -0.21 -7.28
CA THR A 209 17.88 1.21 -7.59
C THR A 209 16.55 1.58 -8.24
N LEU A 210 16.01 2.74 -7.87
CA LEU A 210 14.77 3.27 -8.44
C LEU A 210 14.98 4.72 -8.86
N ARG A 211 14.41 5.11 -10.01
CA ARG A 211 14.37 6.50 -10.47
C ARG A 211 13.03 7.13 -10.15
N LEU A 212 13.08 8.25 -9.44
CA LEU A 212 11.92 9.07 -9.05
C LEU A 212 12.03 10.40 -9.78
N LYS A 213 11.19 10.62 -10.79
CA LYS A 213 11.22 11.85 -11.60
C LYS A 213 10.93 13.07 -10.73
N ILE A 214 11.75 14.13 -10.89
CA ILE A 214 11.56 15.40 -10.19
C ILE A 214 10.60 16.28 -11.01
N LYS A 215 9.53 16.75 -10.39
CA LYS A 215 8.50 17.54 -11.08
C LYS A 215 8.94 19.00 -11.21
N GLY A 216 9.10 19.45 -12.48
CA GLY A 216 9.35 20.86 -12.80
C GLY A 216 10.76 21.39 -12.52
N LEU A 217 11.74 20.53 -12.32
CA LEU A 217 13.16 20.90 -12.18
C LEU A 217 13.87 20.77 -13.53
N ALA A 218 14.34 21.91 -14.06
CA ALA A 218 15.03 21.99 -15.36
C ALA A 218 16.58 22.05 -15.23
N THR A 219 17.10 22.27 -14.04
CA THR A 219 18.54 22.40 -13.80
C THR A 219 19.04 21.30 -12.86
N ALA A 220 20.27 20.83 -13.07
CA ALA A 220 20.88 19.82 -12.21
C ALA A 220 20.95 20.31 -10.76
N PRO A 221 20.39 19.58 -9.77
CA PRO A 221 20.64 19.91 -8.38
C PRO A 221 22.11 19.65 -8.04
N ALA A 222 22.71 20.54 -7.25
CA ALA A 222 24.10 20.39 -6.82
C ALA A 222 24.25 19.24 -5.81
N ALA A 223 25.45 18.68 -5.74
CA ALA A 223 25.82 17.77 -4.66
C ALA A 223 25.57 18.45 -3.29
N GLY A 224 25.11 17.68 -2.32
CA GLY A 224 24.72 18.21 -1.01
C GLY A 224 23.32 18.84 -0.95
N THR A 225 22.59 18.97 -2.07
CA THR A 225 21.19 19.43 -2.05
C THR A 225 20.36 18.57 -1.11
N SER A 226 19.67 19.21 -0.15
CA SER A 226 18.88 18.53 0.88
C SER A 226 17.65 17.81 0.29
N ILE A 227 17.42 16.59 0.75
CA ILE A 227 16.28 15.75 0.40
C ILE A 227 15.53 15.42 1.68
N ALA A 228 14.21 15.66 1.69
CA ALA A 228 13.29 15.16 2.70
C ALA A 228 12.44 14.05 2.07
N TYR A 229 12.32 12.92 2.74
CA TYR A 229 11.52 11.79 2.24
C TYR A 229 10.81 11.05 3.36
N ASN A 230 9.70 10.43 3.01
CA ASN A 230 8.89 9.63 3.91
C ASN A 230 8.79 8.20 3.38
N CYS A 231 9.01 7.25 4.28
CA CYS A 231 8.87 5.82 3.97
C CYS A 231 7.82 5.17 4.87
N ILE A 232 7.23 4.08 4.40
CA ILE A 232 6.29 3.29 5.20
C ILE A 232 7.08 2.17 5.89
N ASN A 233 6.95 2.08 7.23
CA ASN A 233 7.54 1.03 8.03
C ASN A 233 6.72 -0.28 8.00
N ASP A 234 7.18 -1.31 8.71
CA ASP A 234 6.53 -2.64 8.79
C ASP A 234 5.11 -2.58 9.35
N PHE A 235 4.82 -1.60 10.21
CA PHE A 235 3.49 -1.39 10.82
C PHE A 235 2.53 -0.59 9.93
N GLY A 236 3.00 -0.13 8.75
CA GLY A 236 2.20 0.69 7.84
C GLY A 236 2.18 2.18 8.19
N ALA A 237 2.97 2.61 9.17
CA ALA A 237 3.09 4.03 9.52
C ALA A 237 4.11 4.74 8.62
N THR A 238 3.84 6.01 8.33
CA THR A 238 4.75 6.90 7.61
C THR A 238 5.80 7.46 8.56
N VAL A 239 7.08 7.30 8.22
CA VAL A 239 8.23 7.80 8.97
C VAL A 239 9.04 8.73 8.08
N ALA A 240 9.44 9.90 8.63
CA ALA A 240 10.20 10.92 7.92
C ALA A 240 11.72 10.72 8.06
N PHE A 241 12.43 10.92 6.96
CA PHE A 241 13.88 10.81 6.86
C PHE A 241 14.46 12.02 6.12
N LYS A 242 15.77 12.21 6.24
CA LYS A 242 16.52 13.23 5.52
C LYS A 242 17.73 12.61 4.84
N GLY A 243 18.08 13.15 3.69
CA GLY A 243 19.27 12.78 2.94
C GLY A 243 19.78 13.96 2.15
N SER A 244 20.74 13.72 1.29
CA SER A 244 21.28 14.71 0.37
C SER A 244 21.69 14.05 -0.95
N VAL A 245 21.73 14.85 -2.00
CA VAL A 245 22.24 14.41 -3.31
C VAL A 245 23.72 14.10 -3.17
N ALA A 246 24.14 12.88 -3.54
CA ALA A 246 25.52 12.47 -3.58
C ALA A 246 26.31 13.27 -4.65
N PRO A 247 27.64 13.38 -4.48
CA PRO A 247 28.52 13.99 -5.47
C PRO A 247 28.43 13.36 -6.85
#